data_c756ce20d5b17c5f4198b307c96cefe5
#
_entry.id   c756ce20d5b17c5f4198b307c96cefe5
#
_cell.length_a   1.000
_cell.length_b   1.000
_cell.length_c   1.000
_cell.angle_alpha   90.00
_cell.angle_beta   90.00
_cell.angle_gamma   90.00
#
_symmetry.space_group_name_H-M   'P 1'
#
loop_
_entity.id
_entity.type
_entity.pdbx_description
1 polymer ?
#
loop_
_entity_poly.entity_id
_entity_poly.type
_entity_poly.pdbx_seq_one_letter_code
_entity_poly.pdbx_strand_id
1 'polypeptide(L)'
;MQFSMYLPEADKPGCFAIADTDGNLILRTKNPGRSFAPVITDPAGDTQMLKVRYSSVFGDSFIFSDVTGNRGTYHVKEHTAVIEMHMMAGRWDVQYYKPEGTIRIQRLGHRIADVTLDPDYALCFHVDMKDSSELLFVVGSLLAVSYFLS
;
A
#
# COMPACT_ATOMS: atom_id res chain seq x y z
N MET A 1 -1.68 -16.40 -2.86
CA MET A 1 -1.11 -15.53 -3.90
C MET A 1 0.13 -14.84 -3.33
N GLN A 2 1.23 -14.88 -4.05
CA GLN A 2 2.45 -14.20 -3.67
C GLN A 2 2.83 -13.21 -4.77
N PHE A 3 3.30 -12.02 -4.37
CA PHE A 3 3.80 -11.01 -5.29
C PHE A 3 4.82 -10.10 -4.62
N SER A 4 5.52 -9.32 -5.42
CA SER A 4 6.43 -8.29 -4.94
C SER A 4 5.98 -6.92 -5.44
N MET A 5 6.20 -5.91 -4.61
CA MET A 5 5.93 -4.51 -4.93
C MET A 5 7.23 -3.74 -4.73
N TYR A 6 7.77 -3.14 -5.79
CA TYR A 6 9.09 -2.52 -5.77
C TYR A 6 9.13 -1.28 -6.64
N LEU A 7 10.14 -0.42 -6.38
CA LEU A 7 10.40 0.78 -7.19
C LEU A 7 11.38 0.44 -8.32
N PRO A 8 10.95 0.43 -9.60
CA PRO A 8 11.89 0.25 -10.71
C PRO A 8 12.88 1.40 -10.84
N GLU A 9 12.46 2.61 -10.46
CA GLU A 9 13.26 3.82 -10.52
C GLU A 9 13.23 4.51 -9.16
N ALA A 10 14.37 4.52 -8.46
CA ALA A 10 14.47 5.02 -7.09
C ALA A 10 14.17 6.53 -6.96
N ASP A 11 14.31 7.28 -8.05
CA ASP A 11 14.05 8.72 -8.09
C ASP A 11 12.57 9.09 -8.33
N LYS A 12 11.70 8.08 -8.47
CA LYS A 12 10.26 8.29 -8.69
C LYS A 12 9.45 7.70 -7.53
N PRO A 13 9.35 8.41 -6.38
CA PRO A 13 8.57 7.94 -5.24
C PRO A 13 7.10 7.71 -5.63
N GLY A 14 6.51 6.62 -5.13
CA GLY A 14 5.12 6.28 -5.43
C GLY A 14 4.89 5.59 -6.77
N CYS A 15 5.95 5.34 -7.57
CA CYS A 15 5.87 4.67 -8.85
C CYS A 15 6.34 3.22 -8.73
N PHE A 16 5.49 2.35 -8.21
CA PHE A 16 5.81 0.94 -7.96
C PHE A 16 5.37 0.06 -9.12
N ALA A 17 6.14 -1.02 -9.31
CA ALA A 17 5.72 -2.17 -10.10
C ALA A 17 5.27 -3.28 -9.15
N ILE A 18 4.17 -3.94 -9.46
CA ILE A 18 3.65 -5.08 -8.71
C ILE A 18 3.71 -6.29 -9.64
N ALA A 19 4.54 -7.27 -9.28
CA ALA A 19 4.80 -8.43 -10.12
C ALA A 19 4.58 -9.74 -9.35
N ASP A 20 4.08 -10.76 -10.05
CA ASP A 20 3.93 -12.10 -9.48
C ASP A 20 5.29 -12.81 -9.35
N THR A 21 5.30 -14.05 -8.86
CA THR A 21 6.53 -14.83 -8.66
C THR A 21 7.24 -15.20 -9.96
N ASP A 22 6.53 -15.16 -11.08
CA ASP A 22 7.14 -15.41 -12.41
C ASP A 22 7.67 -14.13 -13.05
N GLY A 23 7.55 -12.99 -12.37
CA GLY A 23 8.01 -11.70 -12.87
C GLY A 23 7.00 -10.99 -13.77
N ASN A 24 5.78 -11.50 -13.91
CA ASN A 24 4.75 -10.87 -14.71
C ASN A 24 4.15 -9.68 -13.97
N LEU A 25 4.10 -8.53 -14.63
CA LEU A 25 3.51 -7.32 -14.08
C LEU A 25 1.99 -7.48 -13.95
N ILE A 26 1.46 -7.33 -12.73
CA ILE A 26 0.02 -7.48 -12.47
C ILE A 26 -0.67 -6.14 -12.20
N LEU A 27 0.05 -5.18 -11.64
CA LEU A 27 -0.41 -3.81 -11.41
C LEU A 27 0.78 -2.86 -11.49
N ARG A 28 0.46 -1.58 -11.62
CA ARG A 28 1.44 -0.50 -11.58
C ARG A 28 0.88 0.65 -10.76
N THR A 29 1.76 1.44 -10.15
CA THR A 29 1.35 2.68 -9.50
C THR A 29 2.10 3.86 -10.12
N LYS A 30 1.51 5.04 -10.02
CA LYS A 30 2.14 6.29 -10.44
C LYS A 30 1.70 7.42 -9.51
N ASN A 31 2.57 8.40 -9.32
CA ASN A 31 2.25 9.59 -8.54
C ASN A 31 2.44 10.82 -9.45
N PRO A 32 1.36 11.29 -10.11
CA PRO A 32 1.49 12.31 -11.15
C PRO A 32 1.75 13.72 -10.63
N GLY A 33 1.49 13.99 -9.34
CA GLY A 33 1.63 15.30 -8.75
C GLY A 33 2.84 15.44 -7.83
N ARG A 34 2.97 16.61 -7.20
CA ARG A 34 4.03 16.87 -6.21
C ARG A 34 3.66 16.35 -4.82
N SER A 35 2.38 16.38 -4.47
CA SER A 35 1.90 15.81 -3.21
C SER A 35 1.77 14.30 -3.31
N PHE A 36 1.79 13.62 -2.17
CA PHE A 36 1.63 12.17 -2.15
C PHE A 36 0.19 11.79 -2.43
N ALA A 37 -0.06 11.39 -3.68
CA ALA A 37 -1.36 10.92 -4.14
C ALA A 37 -1.20 9.85 -5.23
N PRO A 38 -0.53 8.73 -4.93
CA PRO A 38 -0.32 7.69 -5.92
C PRO A 38 -1.61 7.02 -6.35
N VAL A 39 -1.60 6.57 -7.60
CA VAL A 39 -2.74 5.92 -8.26
C VAL A 39 -2.32 4.51 -8.66
N ILE A 40 -3.15 3.52 -8.32
CA ILE A 40 -2.98 2.14 -8.78
C ILE A 40 -3.66 2.00 -10.13
N THR A 41 -2.93 1.43 -11.10
CA THR A 41 -3.42 1.22 -12.46
C THR A 41 -3.25 -0.23 -12.88
N ASP A 42 -3.83 -0.58 -14.05
CA ASP A 42 -3.51 -1.82 -14.74
C ASP A 42 -2.02 -1.82 -15.17
N PRO A 43 -1.49 -2.96 -15.65
CA PRO A 43 -0.06 -3.03 -16.05
C PRO A 43 0.33 -2.05 -17.15
N ALA A 44 -0.60 -1.71 -18.06
CA ALA A 44 -0.35 -0.75 -19.12
C ALA A 44 -0.32 0.70 -18.63
N GLY A 45 -0.90 0.97 -17.45
CA GLY A 45 -1.00 2.32 -16.90
C GLY A 45 -2.18 3.13 -17.43
N ASP A 46 -3.12 2.50 -18.13
CA ASP A 46 -4.22 3.17 -18.82
C ASP A 46 -5.48 3.31 -17.97
N THR A 47 -5.76 2.31 -17.12
CA THR A 47 -6.97 2.27 -16.31
C THR A 47 -6.64 2.55 -14.84
N GLN A 48 -7.18 3.65 -14.32
CA GLN A 48 -7.05 4.03 -12.92
C GLN A 48 -8.04 3.22 -12.09
N MET A 49 -7.52 2.49 -11.07
CA MET A 49 -8.33 1.58 -10.26
C MET A 49 -8.55 2.09 -8.83
N LEU A 50 -7.53 2.69 -8.22
CA LEU A 50 -7.61 3.21 -6.86
C LEU A 50 -6.60 4.35 -6.69
N LYS A 51 -6.99 5.38 -5.95
CA LYS A 51 -6.11 6.49 -5.57
C LYS A 51 -5.93 6.51 -4.06
N VAL A 52 -4.70 6.72 -3.62
CA VAL A 52 -4.35 6.86 -2.20
C VAL A 52 -3.78 8.25 -2.00
N ARG A 53 -4.45 9.09 -1.22
CA ARG A 53 -4.03 10.48 -0.99
C ARG A 53 -3.73 10.71 0.48
N TYR A 54 -2.54 11.23 0.78
CA TYR A 54 -2.18 11.66 2.13
C TYR A 54 -2.88 12.98 2.49
N SER A 55 -3.33 13.08 3.75
CA SER A 55 -3.90 14.30 4.30
C SER A 55 -3.46 14.47 5.75
N SER A 56 -3.12 15.69 6.13
CA SER A 56 -2.77 16.05 7.51
C SER A 56 -3.82 16.95 8.18
N VAL A 57 -4.96 17.17 7.55
CA VAL A 57 -5.98 18.13 8.04
C VAL A 57 -6.53 17.74 9.40
N PHE A 58 -6.79 16.45 9.62
CA PHE A 58 -7.28 15.93 10.90
C PHE A 58 -6.35 14.84 11.45
N GLY A 59 -5.04 15.15 11.49
CA GLY A 59 -4.01 14.18 11.79
C GLY A 59 -3.60 13.39 10.54
N ASP A 60 -2.53 12.61 10.66
CA ASP A 60 -2.04 11.82 9.53
C ASP A 60 -3.09 10.80 9.08
N SER A 61 -3.45 10.88 7.82
CA SER A 61 -4.45 9.98 7.24
C SER A 61 -4.19 9.74 5.76
N PHE A 62 -4.73 8.63 5.24
CA PHE A 62 -4.69 8.29 3.83
C PHE A 62 -6.11 8.01 3.35
N ILE A 63 -6.53 8.75 2.33
CA ILE A 63 -7.88 8.66 1.77
C ILE A 63 -7.83 7.80 0.52
N PHE A 64 -8.58 6.70 0.53
CA PHE A 64 -8.74 5.80 -0.59
C PHE A 64 -9.98 6.19 -1.39
N SER A 65 -9.81 6.39 -2.70
CA SER A 65 -10.92 6.74 -3.58
C SER A 65 -10.78 6.04 -4.93
N ASP A 66 -11.91 5.80 -5.57
CA ASP A 66 -11.98 5.28 -6.93
C ASP A 66 -12.98 6.13 -7.75
N VAL A 67 -13.35 5.67 -8.94
CA VAL A 67 -14.30 6.40 -9.81
C VAL A 67 -15.69 6.57 -9.19
N THR A 68 -16.04 5.76 -8.18
CA THR A 68 -17.32 5.86 -7.47
C THR A 68 -17.25 6.78 -6.26
N GLY A 69 -16.07 7.27 -5.88
CA GLY A 69 -15.86 8.19 -4.77
C GLY A 69 -14.98 7.63 -3.66
N ASN A 70 -15.16 8.14 -2.45
CA ASN A 70 -14.37 7.75 -1.28
C ASN A 70 -14.71 6.31 -0.86
N ARG A 71 -13.67 5.49 -0.71
CA ARG A 71 -13.77 4.08 -0.29
C ARG A 71 -13.38 3.87 1.17
N GLY A 72 -12.81 4.87 1.81
CA GLY A 72 -12.42 4.82 3.21
C GLY A 72 -11.19 5.66 3.48
N THR A 73 -10.92 5.87 4.77
CA THR A 73 -9.79 6.66 5.22
C THR A 73 -9.05 5.91 6.31
N TYR A 74 -7.76 5.65 6.11
CA TYR A 74 -6.88 5.17 7.18
C TYR A 74 -6.50 6.35 8.07
N HIS A 75 -6.70 6.19 9.37
CA HIS A 75 -6.15 7.07 10.41
C HIS A 75 -4.90 6.43 10.98
N VAL A 76 -3.84 7.22 11.10
CA VAL A 76 -2.51 6.72 11.46
C VAL A 76 -2.21 7.05 12.92
N LYS A 77 -1.66 6.06 13.63
CA LYS A 77 -1.04 6.23 14.96
C LYS A 77 0.40 5.76 14.86
N GLU A 78 1.33 6.70 15.00
CA GLU A 78 2.76 6.40 14.93
C GLU A 78 3.32 6.22 16.34
N HIS A 79 3.91 5.05 16.60
CA HIS A 79 4.64 4.73 17.81
C HIS A 79 6.12 4.49 17.46
N THR A 80 6.98 4.39 18.48
CA THR A 80 8.42 4.19 18.26
C THR A 80 8.73 2.93 17.43
N ALA A 81 8.08 1.81 17.75
CA ALA A 81 8.38 0.52 17.15
C ALA A 81 7.34 0.06 16.13
N VAL A 82 6.16 0.70 16.09
CA VAL A 82 5.07 0.26 15.23
C VAL A 82 4.29 1.45 14.70
N ILE A 83 3.89 1.38 13.43
CA ILE A 83 2.91 2.30 12.84
C ILE A 83 1.62 1.51 12.66
N GLU A 84 0.52 2.02 13.22
CA GLU A 84 -0.79 1.44 13.11
C GLU A 84 -1.67 2.33 12.24
N MET A 85 -2.43 1.71 11.33
CA MET A 85 -3.41 2.40 10.50
C MET A 85 -4.74 1.68 10.61
N HIS A 86 -5.81 2.45 10.84
CA HIS A 86 -7.16 1.92 11.00
C HIS A 86 -8.12 2.61 10.04
N MET A 87 -8.88 1.80 9.31
CA MET A 87 -9.94 2.28 8.41
C MET A 87 -11.28 1.73 8.89
N MET A 88 -12.19 2.63 9.26
CA MET A 88 -13.52 2.25 9.78
C MET A 88 -14.35 1.52 8.71
N ALA A 89 -14.33 2.03 7.49
CA ALA A 89 -15.01 1.38 6.37
C ALA A 89 -14.33 0.03 6.06
N GLY A 90 -15.11 -1.06 6.18
CA GLY A 90 -14.60 -2.41 5.96
C GLY A 90 -13.70 -2.94 7.06
N ARG A 91 -13.44 -2.17 8.11
CA ARG A 91 -12.62 -2.54 9.29
C ARG A 91 -11.25 -3.07 8.91
N TRP A 92 -10.53 -2.32 8.10
CA TRP A 92 -9.16 -2.63 7.73
C TRP A 92 -8.19 -2.14 8.79
N ASP A 93 -7.21 -2.97 9.14
CA ASP A 93 -6.14 -2.64 10.07
C ASP A 93 -4.80 -3.01 9.46
N VAL A 94 -3.83 -2.10 9.55
CA VAL A 94 -2.46 -2.29 9.10
C VAL A 94 -1.51 -2.02 10.26
N GLN A 95 -0.54 -2.91 10.45
CA GLN A 95 0.49 -2.76 11.48
C GLN A 95 1.85 -2.95 10.84
N TYR A 96 2.65 -1.90 10.85
CA TYR A 96 4.03 -1.96 10.38
C TYR A 96 4.96 -2.02 11.58
N TYR A 97 5.61 -3.16 11.78
CA TYR A 97 6.59 -3.40 12.84
C TYR A 97 7.96 -3.00 12.34
N LYS A 98 8.43 -1.80 12.71
CA LYS A 98 9.66 -1.20 12.18
C LYS A 98 10.90 -2.05 12.41
N PRO A 99 11.18 -2.57 13.64
CA PRO A 99 12.40 -3.34 13.86
C PRO A 99 12.50 -4.62 13.04
N GLU A 100 11.37 -5.31 12.86
CA GLU A 100 11.32 -6.57 12.12
C GLU A 100 11.22 -6.39 10.61
N GLY A 101 10.80 -5.19 10.15
CA GLY A 101 10.52 -4.96 8.75
C GLY A 101 9.35 -5.79 8.23
N THR A 102 8.33 -5.99 9.07
CA THR A 102 7.15 -6.78 8.73
C THR A 102 5.89 -5.92 8.79
N ILE A 103 4.93 -6.22 7.91
CA ILE A 103 3.66 -5.53 7.85
C ILE A 103 2.56 -6.59 7.89
N ARG A 104 1.57 -6.35 8.74
CA ARG A 104 0.41 -7.23 8.87
C ARG A 104 -0.82 -6.45 8.45
N ILE A 105 -1.59 -7.02 7.52
CA ILE A 105 -2.83 -6.42 7.02
C ILE A 105 -3.98 -7.35 7.38
N GLN A 106 -4.98 -6.79 8.08
CA GLN A 106 -6.14 -7.52 8.55
C GLN A 106 -7.42 -6.80 8.13
N ARG A 107 -8.47 -7.58 7.97
CA ARG A 107 -9.82 -7.07 7.75
C ARG A 107 -10.79 -7.83 8.63
N LEU A 108 -11.61 -7.11 9.41
CA LEU A 108 -12.56 -7.72 10.36
C LEU A 108 -11.86 -8.70 11.33
N GLY A 109 -10.61 -8.40 11.72
CA GLY A 109 -9.83 -9.27 12.58
C GLY A 109 -9.22 -10.48 11.89
N HIS A 110 -9.49 -10.71 10.60
CA HIS A 110 -8.91 -11.81 9.83
C HIS A 110 -7.69 -11.34 9.08
N ARG A 111 -6.63 -12.17 9.08
CA ARG A 111 -5.43 -11.85 8.34
C ARG A 111 -5.67 -11.94 6.85
N ILE A 112 -5.39 -10.84 6.13
CA ILE A 112 -5.51 -10.74 4.68
C ILE A 112 -4.15 -10.94 4.02
N ALA A 113 -3.11 -10.32 4.55
CA ALA A 113 -1.76 -10.41 3.98
C ALA A 113 -0.69 -10.29 5.05
N ASP A 114 0.41 -11.02 4.82
CA ASP A 114 1.68 -10.88 5.53
C ASP A 114 2.72 -10.33 4.57
N VAL A 115 3.43 -9.30 5.00
CA VAL A 115 4.37 -8.59 4.15
C VAL A 115 5.71 -8.48 4.88
N THR A 116 6.79 -8.72 4.15
CA THR A 116 8.14 -8.47 4.63
C THR A 116 8.84 -7.47 3.72
N LEU A 117 9.59 -6.55 4.32
CA LEU A 117 10.49 -5.66 3.58
C LEU A 117 11.74 -6.45 3.18
N ASP A 118 12.20 -6.24 1.94
CA ASP A 118 13.46 -6.83 1.49
C ASP A 118 14.60 -6.22 2.31
N PRO A 119 15.51 -7.04 2.89
CA PRO A 119 16.61 -6.49 3.70
C PRO A 119 17.68 -5.79 2.86
N ASP A 120 17.77 -6.07 1.56
CA ASP A 120 18.80 -5.54 0.69
C ASP A 120 18.34 -4.39 -0.20
N TYR A 121 17.03 -4.27 -0.44
CA TYR A 121 16.46 -3.25 -1.34
C TYR A 121 15.46 -2.39 -0.60
N ALA A 122 15.69 -1.08 -0.60
CA ALA A 122 14.75 -0.13 -0.03
C ALA A 122 13.43 -0.15 -0.81
N LEU A 123 12.32 -0.06 -0.08
CA LEU A 123 10.97 0.00 -0.66
C LEU A 123 10.65 -1.18 -1.59
N CYS A 124 11.08 -2.37 -1.19
CA CYS A 124 10.67 -3.62 -1.83
C CYS A 124 9.87 -4.45 -0.82
N PHE A 125 8.62 -4.72 -1.16
CA PHE A 125 7.70 -5.49 -0.31
C PHE A 125 7.50 -6.88 -0.91
N HIS A 126 7.67 -7.92 -0.09
CA HIS A 126 7.32 -9.29 -0.45
C HIS A 126 6.01 -9.63 0.24
N VAL A 127 4.99 -9.95 -0.54
CA VAL A 127 3.61 -10.09 -0.05
C VAL A 127 3.12 -11.52 -0.21
N ASP A 128 2.57 -12.05 0.88
CA ASP A 128 1.82 -13.30 0.88
C ASP A 128 0.39 -13.00 1.32
N MET A 129 -0.56 -13.13 0.39
CA MET A 129 -1.97 -12.89 0.67
C MET A 129 -2.82 -14.09 0.31
N LYS A 130 -3.90 -14.30 1.07
CA LYS A 130 -4.75 -15.48 0.94
C LYS A 130 -5.74 -15.38 -0.21
N ASP A 131 -6.32 -14.20 -0.43
CA ASP A 131 -7.41 -13.99 -1.38
C ASP A 131 -7.08 -12.81 -2.29
N SER A 132 -6.96 -13.07 -3.60
CA SER A 132 -6.64 -12.05 -4.58
C SER A 132 -7.74 -10.99 -4.78
N SER A 133 -8.95 -11.22 -4.30
CA SER A 133 -10.04 -10.25 -4.41
C SER A 133 -9.75 -8.94 -3.66
N GLU A 134 -8.85 -8.98 -2.67
CA GLU A 134 -8.48 -7.81 -1.85
C GLU A 134 -7.19 -7.14 -2.32
N LEU A 135 -6.70 -7.49 -3.51
CA LEU A 135 -5.41 -7.03 -4.02
C LEU A 135 -5.27 -5.51 -4.04
N LEU A 136 -6.28 -4.79 -4.50
CA LEU A 136 -6.23 -3.32 -4.59
C LEU A 136 -6.06 -2.67 -3.22
N PHE A 137 -6.80 -3.13 -2.21
CA PHE A 137 -6.70 -2.58 -0.86
C PHE A 137 -5.39 -2.94 -0.19
N VAL A 138 -4.84 -4.12 -0.47
CA VAL A 138 -3.51 -4.52 0.02
C VAL A 138 -2.43 -3.63 -0.59
N VAL A 139 -2.43 -3.44 -1.90
CA VAL A 139 -1.46 -2.57 -2.57
C VAL A 139 -1.63 -1.11 -2.10
N GLY A 140 -2.85 -0.63 -1.96
CA GLY A 140 -3.13 0.70 -1.44
C GLY A 140 -2.61 0.88 -0.01
N SER A 141 -2.77 -0.12 0.84
CA SER A 141 -2.24 -0.11 2.21
C SER A 141 -0.71 -0.03 2.21
N LEU A 142 -0.05 -0.75 1.31
CA LEU A 142 1.41 -0.70 1.18
C LEU A 142 1.90 0.64 0.63
N LEU A 143 1.14 1.27 -0.27
CA LEU A 143 1.43 2.64 -0.70
C LEU A 143 1.40 3.60 0.49
N ALA A 144 0.42 3.48 1.37
CA ALA A 144 0.34 4.29 2.57
C ALA A 144 1.54 4.06 3.49
N VAL A 145 1.94 2.81 3.71
CA VAL A 145 3.15 2.48 4.49
C VAL A 145 4.39 3.07 3.84
N SER A 146 4.51 3.03 2.52
CA SER A 146 5.67 3.53 1.80
C SER A 146 5.93 5.02 2.04
N TYR A 147 4.90 5.79 2.35
CA TYR A 147 5.03 7.20 2.72
C TYR A 147 5.97 7.39 3.92
N PHE A 148 5.92 6.48 4.89
CA PHE A 148 6.75 6.56 6.10
C PHE A 148 8.16 5.98 5.90
N LEU A 149 8.41 5.33 4.76
CA LEU A 149 9.70 4.69 4.45
C LEU A 149 10.57 5.53 3.52
N SER A 150 9.99 6.53 2.89
CA SER A 150 10.69 7.37 1.91
C SER A 150 11.26 8.66 2.52
#